data_5b506619c5afbdc3eb412a6867b3dd53
#
_entry.id   5b506619c5afbdc3eb412a6867b3dd53
#
_cell.length_a   1.000
_cell.length_b   1.000
_cell.length_c   1.000
_cell.angle_alpha   90.00
_cell.angle_beta   90.00
_cell.angle_gamma   90.00
#
_symmetry.space_group_name_H-M   'P 1'
#
loop_
_entity.id
_entity.type
_entity.pdbx_description
1 polymer ?
#
loop_
_entity_poly.entity_id
_entity_poly.type
_entity_poly.pdbx_seq_one_letter_code
_entity_poly.pdbx_strand_id
1 'polypeptide(L)'
;MRPAKILVTLDSSDKVLGVLRGNNMLDSCLFVVDEFQCLMGDATFKGSTDMNFLIRLDNEVKRICYLSATPVPDIYLDYIPQFANIPYYKLEWDPDVIMEPTLKERQMRNGETAEKLCGELIQRYRRDGYFERKIVDGNIVCSREACIFLNEVKSIIRIIGQNSLKPDEVTIL
;
A
#
# COMPACT_ATOMS: atom_id res chain seq x y z
N MET A 1 -19.63 -25.18 -12.20
CA MET A 1 -18.70 -24.17 -12.76
C MET A 1 -17.77 -23.69 -11.65
N ARG A 2 -16.45 -23.70 -11.84
CA ARG A 2 -15.54 -23.15 -10.81
C ARG A 2 -15.61 -21.62 -10.88
N PRO A 3 -15.68 -20.89 -9.74
CA PRO A 3 -15.67 -19.45 -9.76
C PRO A 3 -14.34 -18.96 -10.35
N ALA A 4 -14.42 -18.11 -11.36
CA ALA A 4 -13.25 -17.42 -11.91
C ALA A 4 -12.91 -16.22 -11.02
N LYS A 5 -11.61 -15.98 -10.80
CA LYS A 5 -11.10 -14.77 -10.15
C LYS A 5 -10.31 -13.98 -11.19
N ILE A 6 -10.58 -12.69 -11.28
CA ILE A 6 -9.89 -11.77 -12.17
C ILE A 6 -9.28 -10.70 -11.28
N LEU A 7 -7.95 -10.52 -11.39
CA LEU A 7 -7.23 -9.43 -10.74
C LEU A 7 -6.82 -8.44 -11.83
N VAL A 8 -7.10 -7.17 -11.62
CA VAL A 8 -6.88 -6.12 -12.62
C VAL A 8 -6.52 -4.81 -11.94
N THR A 9 -5.67 -4.02 -12.57
CA THR A 9 -5.39 -2.64 -12.13
C THR A 9 -6.55 -1.72 -12.50
N LEU A 10 -6.70 -0.59 -11.79
CA LEU A 10 -7.73 0.41 -12.08
C LEU A 10 -7.71 0.87 -13.54
N ASP A 11 -6.54 1.16 -14.09
CA ASP A 11 -6.37 1.58 -15.50
C ASP A 11 -6.87 0.56 -16.53
N SER A 12 -6.94 -0.71 -16.14
CA SER A 12 -7.41 -1.82 -17.00
C SER A 12 -8.83 -2.28 -16.69
N SER A 13 -9.46 -1.73 -15.67
CA SER A 13 -10.78 -2.14 -15.18
C SER A 13 -11.89 -1.98 -16.23
N ASP A 14 -11.84 -0.92 -17.02
CA ASP A 14 -12.83 -0.65 -18.10
C ASP A 14 -12.89 -1.78 -19.14
N LYS A 15 -11.74 -2.38 -19.46
CA LYS A 15 -11.69 -3.51 -20.41
C LYS A 15 -12.41 -4.73 -19.84
N VAL A 16 -12.20 -5.00 -18.55
CA VAL A 16 -12.83 -6.12 -17.86
C VAL A 16 -14.33 -5.88 -17.72
N LEU A 17 -14.75 -4.68 -17.31
CA LEU A 17 -16.17 -4.30 -17.24
C LEU A 17 -16.85 -4.44 -18.61
N GLY A 18 -16.19 -4.01 -19.69
CA GLY A 18 -16.70 -4.16 -21.05
C GLY A 18 -16.93 -5.62 -21.46
N VAL A 19 -15.99 -6.52 -21.14
CA VAL A 19 -16.11 -7.95 -21.41
C VAL A 19 -17.24 -8.57 -20.57
N LEU A 20 -17.32 -8.26 -19.29
CA LEU A 20 -18.36 -8.78 -18.40
C LEU A 20 -19.76 -8.29 -18.82
N ARG A 21 -19.88 -7.03 -19.22
CA ARG A 21 -21.12 -6.44 -19.75
C ARG A 21 -21.55 -7.15 -21.04
N GLY A 22 -20.63 -7.32 -22.00
CA GLY A 22 -20.92 -8.01 -23.28
C GLY A 22 -21.36 -9.47 -23.11
N ASN A 23 -21.03 -10.10 -21.98
CA ASN A 23 -21.41 -11.47 -21.66
C ASN A 23 -22.54 -11.55 -20.61
N ASN A 24 -23.19 -10.47 -20.24
CA ASN A 24 -24.23 -10.39 -19.21
C ASN A 24 -23.80 -10.98 -17.84
N MET A 25 -22.54 -10.80 -17.46
CA MET A 25 -21.95 -11.40 -16.25
C MET A 25 -21.86 -10.44 -15.07
N LEU A 26 -22.11 -9.14 -15.24
CA LEU A 26 -21.94 -8.14 -14.18
C LEU A 26 -22.74 -8.48 -12.92
N ASP A 27 -24.00 -8.91 -13.06
CA ASP A 27 -24.89 -9.27 -11.95
C ASP A 27 -24.43 -10.52 -11.18
N SER A 28 -23.64 -11.38 -11.80
CA SER A 28 -23.13 -12.61 -11.18
C SER A 28 -21.78 -12.44 -10.49
N CYS A 29 -21.12 -11.28 -10.65
CA CYS A 29 -19.82 -10.99 -10.09
C CYS A 29 -19.93 -10.25 -8.73
N LEU A 30 -18.97 -10.49 -7.87
CA LEU A 30 -18.64 -9.63 -6.74
C LEU A 30 -17.39 -8.83 -7.13
N PHE A 31 -17.50 -7.52 -7.07
CA PHE A 31 -16.37 -6.61 -7.29
C PHE A 31 -15.75 -6.25 -5.95
N VAL A 32 -14.44 -6.38 -5.86
CA VAL A 32 -13.66 -5.96 -4.70
C VAL A 32 -12.70 -4.88 -5.17
N VAL A 33 -12.85 -3.69 -4.63
CA VAL A 33 -11.98 -2.54 -4.89
C VAL A 33 -11.05 -2.40 -3.71
N ASP A 34 -9.80 -2.83 -3.90
CA ASP A 34 -8.77 -2.74 -2.88
C ASP A 34 -8.09 -1.37 -2.92
N GLU A 35 -7.58 -0.90 -1.76
CA GLU A 35 -6.94 0.42 -1.61
C GLU A 35 -7.80 1.57 -2.16
N PHE A 36 -9.13 1.52 -1.90
CA PHE A 36 -10.07 2.49 -2.48
C PHE A 36 -9.78 3.95 -2.07
N GLN A 37 -9.05 4.19 -0.98
CA GLN A 37 -8.61 5.52 -0.58
C GLN A 37 -7.69 6.18 -1.63
N CYS A 38 -7.00 5.39 -2.47
CA CYS A 38 -6.20 5.92 -3.58
C CYS A 38 -7.07 6.67 -4.60
N LEU A 39 -8.34 6.24 -4.78
CA LEU A 39 -9.29 6.92 -5.65
C LEU A 39 -9.66 8.33 -5.14
N MET A 40 -9.50 8.57 -3.85
CA MET A 40 -9.75 9.87 -3.22
C MET A 40 -8.50 10.76 -3.24
N GLY A 41 -7.31 10.16 -3.05
CA GLY A 41 -6.03 10.89 -2.98
C GLY A 41 -5.56 11.40 -4.33
N ASP A 42 -5.77 10.62 -5.39
CA ASP A 42 -5.35 10.94 -6.76
C ASP A 42 -6.30 11.89 -7.49
N ALA A 43 -7.39 12.33 -6.84
CA ALA A 43 -8.38 13.24 -7.41
C ALA A 43 -7.77 14.55 -7.94
N THR A 44 -6.59 14.96 -7.47
CA THR A 44 -5.85 16.12 -7.99
C THR A 44 -5.13 15.85 -9.32
N PHE A 45 -4.74 14.58 -9.59
CA PHE A 45 -3.98 14.20 -10.78
C PHE A 45 -4.79 13.42 -11.82
N LYS A 46 -5.74 12.59 -11.37
CA LYS A 46 -6.56 11.70 -12.22
C LYS A 46 -8.06 11.82 -11.96
N GLY A 47 -8.49 12.86 -11.29
CA GLY A 47 -9.82 13.00 -10.69
C GLY A 47 -11.02 12.67 -11.60
N SER A 48 -10.91 12.94 -12.90
CA SER A 48 -12.00 12.59 -13.84
C SER A 48 -12.07 11.08 -14.13
N THR A 49 -10.95 10.38 -14.19
CA THR A 49 -10.90 8.94 -14.49
C THR A 49 -11.39 8.12 -13.30
N ASP A 50 -10.92 8.44 -12.11
CA ASP A 50 -11.23 7.69 -10.90
C ASP A 50 -12.68 7.92 -10.44
N MET A 51 -13.18 9.16 -10.53
CA MET A 51 -14.60 9.46 -10.28
C MET A 51 -15.51 8.79 -11.30
N ASN A 52 -15.14 8.78 -12.57
CA ASN A 52 -15.90 8.08 -13.61
C ASN A 52 -15.95 6.56 -13.37
N PHE A 53 -14.87 5.98 -12.85
CA PHE A 53 -14.83 4.58 -12.47
C PHE A 53 -15.81 4.27 -11.33
N LEU A 54 -15.81 5.07 -10.25
CA LEU A 54 -16.76 4.91 -9.14
C LEU A 54 -18.21 5.07 -9.60
N ILE A 55 -18.51 6.07 -10.42
CA ILE A 55 -19.86 6.30 -10.97
C ILE A 55 -20.30 5.11 -11.82
N ARG A 56 -19.41 4.53 -12.62
CA ARG A 56 -19.74 3.34 -13.42
C ARG A 56 -19.99 2.13 -12.55
N LEU A 57 -19.16 1.88 -11.55
CA LEU A 57 -19.40 0.77 -10.62
C LEU A 57 -20.76 0.90 -9.95
N ASP A 58 -21.10 2.09 -9.46
CA ASP A 58 -22.40 2.35 -8.80
C ASP A 58 -23.59 2.10 -9.73
N ASN A 59 -23.48 2.52 -10.98
CA ASN A 59 -24.57 2.37 -11.96
C ASN A 59 -24.70 0.96 -12.56
N GLU A 60 -23.62 0.21 -12.67
CA GLU A 60 -23.57 -1.02 -13.46
C GLU A 60 -23.45 -2.28 -12.62
N VAL A 61 -22.98 -2.18 -11.38
CA VAL A 61 -22.62 -3.33 -10.55
C VAL A 61 -23.47 -3.38 -9.29
N LYS A 62 -24.05 -4.54 -9.01
CA LYS A 62 -24.96 -4.74 -7.87
C LYS A 62 -24.24 -5.14 -6.58
N ARG A 63 -23.04 -5.71 -6.68
CA ARG A 63 -22.31 -6.26 -5.53
C ARG A 63 -20.89 -5.76 -5.54
N ILE A 64 -20.61 -4.77 -4.68
CA ILE A 64 -19.31 -4.13 -4.54
C ILE A 64 -18.89 -4.19 -3.09
N CYS A 65 -17.61 -4.42 -2.86
CA CYS A 65 -16.93 -4.31 -1.57
C CYS A 65 -15.70 -3.41 -1.75
N TYR A 66 -15.62 -2.36 -0.95
CA TYR A 66 -14.46 -1.49 -0.91
C TYR A 66 -13.59 -1.87 0.29
N LEU A 67 -12.29 -2.03 0.07
CA LEU A 67 -11.32 -2.37 1.11
C LEU A 67 -10.25 -1.28 1.21
N SER A 68 -9.82 -1.01 2.42
CA SER A 68 -8.67 -0.16 2.69
C SER A 68 -8.01 -0.59 4.00
N ALA A 69 -6.68 -0.69 3.98
CA ALA A 69 -5.89 -0.86 5.20
C ALA A 69 -5.57 0.50 5.86
N THR A 70 -5.74 1.60 5.13
CA THR A 70 -5.50 2.95 5.63
C THR A 70 -6.81 3.55 6.12
N PRO A 71 -6.87 4.07 7.37
CA PRO A 71 -8.07 4.73 7.87
C PRO A 71 -8.46 5.91 6.96
N VAL A 72 -9.67 5.86 6.44
CA VAL A 72 -10.28 6.98 5.74
C VAL A 72 -11.13 7.73 6.77
N PRO A 73 -10.93 9.05 6.96
CA PRO A 73 -11.79 9.81 7.87
C PRO A 73 -13.26 9.67 7.48
N ASP A 74 -14.12 9.36 8.44
CA ASP A 74 -15.55 9.11 8.25
C ASP A 74 -16.24 10.25 7.48
N ILE A 75 -15.79 11.49 7.73
CA ILE A 75 -16.29 12.69 7.03
C ILE A 75 -16.17 12.56 5.50
N TYR A 76 -15.14 11.91 4.96
CA TYR A 76 -15.02 11.74 3.51
C TYR A 76 -16.02 10.70 2.98
N LEU A 77 -16.32 9.67 3.77
CA LEU A 77 -17.30 8.65 3.40
C LEU A 77 -18.71 9.25 3.34
N ASP A 78 -19.03 10.16 4.24
CA ASP A 78 -20.33 10.85 4.27
C ASP A 78 -20.52 11.81 3.09
N TYR A 79 -19.44 12.43 2.61
CA TYR A 79 -19.51 13.39 1.50
C TYR A 79 -19.54 12.77 0.10
N ILE A 80 -19.18 11.49 -0.04
CA ILE A 80 -19.19 10.81 -1.33
C ILE A 80 -20.51 10.05 -1.47
N PRO A 81 -21.42 10.48 -2.38
CA PRO A 81 -22.74 9.88 -2.51
C PRO A 81 -22.74 8.36 -2.70
N GLN A 82 -21.70 7.84 -3.37
CA GLN A 82 -21.51 6.41 -3.60
C GLN A 82 -21.33 5.60 -2.32
N PHE A 83 -20.86 6.22 -1.23
CA PHE A 83 -20.62 5.55 0.04
C PHE A 83 -21.72 5.79 1.09
N ALA A 84 -22.57 6.81 0.89
CA ALA A 84 -23.57 7.25 1.89
C ALA A 84 -24.55 6.14 2.34
N ASN A 85 -24.80 5.12 1.50
CA ASN A 85 -25.73 4.03 1.78
C ASN A 85 -25.06 2.65 1.88
N ILE A 86 -23.72 2.60 1.91
CA ILE A 86 -22.97 1.33 2.00
C ILE A 86 -22.66 1.06 3.47
N PRO A 87 -22.93 -0.16 4.00
CA PRO A 87 -22.52 -0.53 5.34
C PRO A 87 -21.00 -0.40 5.50
N TYR A 88 -20.58 0.30 6.53
CA TYR A 88 -19.17 0.52 6.84
C TYR A 88 -18.77 -0.30 8.06
N TYR A 89 -17.67 -1.05 7.94
CA TYR A 89 -17.10 -1.87 9.01
C TYR A 89 -15.66 -1.46 9.24
N LYS A 90 -15.35 -0.99 10.45
CA LYS A 90 -13.99 -0.71 10.88
C LYS A 90 -13.47 -1.91 11.67
N LEU A 91 -12.40 -2.52 11.18
CA LEU A 91 -11.71 -3.60 11.86
C LEU A 91 -10.47 -3.02 12.53
N GLU A 92 -10.40 -3.11 13.85
CA GLU A 92 -9.25 -2.67 14.63
C GLU A 92 -8.63 -3.88 15.33
N TRP A 93 -7.32 -3.92 15.36
CA TRP A 93 -6.61 -4.87 16.18
C TRP A 93 -6.70 -4.47 17.65
N ASP A 94 -6.73 -5.45 18.54
CA ASP A 94 -6.61 -5.21 19.96
C ASP A 94 -5.27 -4.50 20.22
N PRO A 95 -5.26 -3.33 20.90
CA PRO A 95 -4.04 -2.60 21.21
C PRO A 95 -2.98 -3.43 21.93
N ASP A 96 -3.42 -4.40 22.74
CA ASP A 96 -2.52 -5.30 23.49
C ASP A 96 -1.76 -6.28 22.57
N VAL A 97 -2.22 -6.47 21.33
CA VAL A 97 -1.59 -7.37 20.34
C VAL A 97 -0.65 -6.62 19.39
N ILE A 98 -0.80 -5.29 19.29
CA ILE A 98 -0.01 -4.47 18.37
C ILE A 98 1.21 -3.91 19.11
N MET A 99 2.40 -4.26 18.64
CA MET A 99 3.61 -3.60 19.09
C MET A 99 3.66 -2.20 18.45
N GLU A 100 3.49 -1.16 19.27
CA GLU A 100 3.59 0.22 18.79
C GLU A 100 4.98 0.49 18.17
N PRO A 101 5.03 0.94 16.90
CA PRO A 101 6.29 1.28 16.28
C PRO A 101 6.90 2.53 16.94
N THR A 102 8.19 2.48 17.22
CA THR A 102 8.91 3.68 17.65
C THR A 102 9.22 4.54 16.43
N LEU A 103 8.57 5.69 16.30
CA LEU A 103 8.87 6.65 15.24
C LEU A 103 10.10 7.47 15.62
N LYS A 104 11.08 7.52 14.71
CA LYS A 104 12.26 8.36 14.83
C LYS A 104 12.34 9.26 13.60
N GLU A 105 12.09 10.54 13.78
CA GLU A 105 12.31 11.52 12.74
C GLU A 105 13.78 11.92 12.68
N ARG A 106 14.31 11.99 11.47
CA ARG A 106 15.64 12.54 11.22
C ARG A 106 15.55 13.60 10.14
N GLN A 107 15.87 14.82 10.49
CA GLN A 107 16.06 15.87 9.49
C GLN A 107 17.36 15.61 8.73
N MET A 108 17.28 15.61 7.41
CA MET A 108 18.46 15.46 6.55
C MET A 108 19.33 16.73 6.64
N ARG A 109 20.64 16.55 6.81
CA ARG A 109 21.60 17.64 6.79
C ARG A 109 21.92 18.04 5.35
N ASN A 110 22.44 19.25 5.16
CA ASN A 110 22.85 19.68 3.83
C ASN A 110 23.87 18.69 3.22
N GLY A 111 23.54 18.18 2.02
CA GLY A 111 24.34 17.18 1.29
C GLY A 111 24.15 15.72 1.72
N GLU A 112 23.23 15.45 2.64
CA GLU A 112 22.74 14.08 2.88
C GLU A 112 21.68 13.71 1.84
N THR A 113 21.71 12.47 1.37
CA THR A 113 20.69 11.89 0.50
C THR A 113 20.14 10.61 1.14
N ALA A 114 18.94 10.20 0.73
CA ALA A 114 18.35 8.95 1.18
C ALA A 114 19.26 7.76 0.88
N GLU A 115 19.91 7.76 -0.29
CA GLU A 115 20.86 6.70 -0.69
C GLU A 115 22.04 6.62 0.26
N LYS A 116 22.59 7.77 0.67
CA LYS A 116 23.72 7.80 1.62
C LYS A 116 23.29 7.23 2.98
N LEU A 117 22.13 7.63 3.48
CA LEU A 117 21.58 7.11 4.73
C LEU A 117 21.34 5.59 4.68
N CYS A 118 20.78 5.09 3.58
CA CYS A 118 20.61 3.65 3.35
C CYS A 118 21.97 2.93 3.35
N GLY A 119 22.97 3.52 2.68
CA GLY A 119 24.33 2.99 2.68
C GLY A 119 24.92 2.89 4.08
N GLU A 120 24.77 3.92 4.91
CA GLU A 120 25.21 3.92 6.29
C GLU A 120 24.53 2.83 7.14
N LEU A 121 23.23 2.60 6.94
CA LEU A 121 22.50 1.53 7.59
C LEU A 121 23.03 0.14 7.19
N ILE A 122 23.26 -0.08 5.90
CA ILE A 122 23.80 -1.33 5.36
C ILE A 122 25.21 -1.59 5.92
N GLN A 123 26.07 -0.57 5.94
CA GLN A 123 27.42 -0.72 6.49
C GLN A 123 27.41 -0.99 8.00
N ARG A 124 26.49 -0.36 8.73
CA ARG A 124 26.28 -0.67 10.15
C ARG A 124 25.89 -2.13 10.36
N TYR A 125 24.91 -2.60 9.58
CA TYR A 125 24.52 -4.01 9.66
C TYR A 125 25.68 -4.97 9.38
N ARG A 126 26.47 -4.71 8.35
CA ARG A 126 27.66 -5.52 8.01
C ARG A 126 28.69 -5.56 9.12
N ARG A 127 28.85 -4.44 9.86
CA ARG A 127 29.77 -4.35 10.97
C ARG A 127 29.24 -4.99 12.26
N ASP A 128 27.98 -4.72 12.59
CA ASP A 128 27.39 -5.01 13.90
C ASP A 128 26.49 -6.25 13.90
N GLY A 129 26.06 -6.74 12.72
CA GLY A 129 25.18 -7.88 12.54
C GLY A 129 23.69 -7.59 12.84
N TYR A 130 23.32 -6.30 13.02
CA TYR A 130 21.96 -5.86 13.25
C TYR A 130 21.75 -4.40 12.81
N PHE A 131 20.50 -4.05 12.47
CA PHE A 131 20.13 -2.68 12.15
C PHE A 131 19.82 -1.84 13.38
N GLU A 132 19.11 -2.40 14.33
CA GLU A 132 18.71 -1.74 15.57
C GLU A 132 18.84 -2.71 16.75
N ARG A 133 19.18 -2.17 17.92
CA ARG A 133 19.24 -2.92 19.18
C ARG A 133 18.44 -2.18 20.24
N LYS A 134 17.55 -2.90 20.89
CA LYS A 134 16.75 -2.37 22.00
C LYS A 134 16.80 -3.33 23.20
N ILE A 135 16.50 -2.79 24.37
CA ILE A 135 16.25 -3.58 25.57
C ILE A 135 14.72 -3.58 25.77
N VAL A 136 14.12 -4.77 25.73
CA VAL A 136 12.69 -4.98 25.96
C VAL A 136 12.57 -5.96 27.10
N ASP A 137 11.94 -5.56 28.20
CA ASP A 137 11.76 -6.38 29.41
C ASP A 137 13.07 -6.99 29.94
N GLY A 138 14.15 -6.20 29.92
CA GLY A 138 15.47 -6.63 30.36
C GLY A 138 16.24 -7.51 29.35
N ASN A 139 15.63 -7.89 28.25
CA ASN A 139 16.25 -8.69 27.20
C ASN A 139 16.76 -7.82 26.05
N ILE A 140 17.87 -8.21 25.45
CA ILE A 140 18.42 -7.56 24.27
C ILE A 140 17.72 -8.12 23.03
N VAL A 141 17.01 -7.27 22.31
CA VAL A 141 16.37 -7.59 21.03
C VAL A 141 17.12 -6.86 19.91
N CYS A 142 17.52 -7.60 18.88
CA CYS A 142 18.20 -7.07 17.70
C CYS A 142 17.38 -7.28 16.44
N SER A 143 17.19 -6.21 15.65
CA SER A 143 16.58 -6.27 14.33
C SER A 143 17.62 -6.72 13.31
N ARG A 144 17.39 -7.85 12.64
CA ARG A 144 18.28 -8.40 11.59
C ARG A 144 17.77 -8.15 10.19
N GLU A 145 16.54 -7.66 10.07
CA GLU A 145 15.90 -7.33 8.80
C GLU A 145 15.48 -5.87 8.80
N ALA A 146 15.50 -5.22 7.64
CA ALA A 146 15.02 -3.86 7.45
C ALA A 146 14.21 -3.78 6.15
N CYS A 147 13.08 -3.10 6.23
CA CYS A 147 12.29 -2.73 5.06
C CYS A 147 12.59 -1.26 4.73
N ILE A 148 13.06 -0.99 3.53
CA ILE A 148 13.43 0.36 3.09
C ILE A 148 12.53 0.75 1.94
N PHE A 149 11.72 1.79 2.15
CA PHE A 149 10.83 2.34 1.13
C PHE A 149 11.49 3.53 0.43
N LEU A 150 11.54 3.49 -0.87
CA LEU A 150 12.06 4.58 -1.71
C LEU A 150 11.10 4.82 -2.88
N ASN A 151 10.84 6.07 -3.18
CA ASN A 151 9.90 6.46 -4.25
C ASN A 151 10.51 6.39 -5.66
N GLU A 152 11.78 6.05 -5.79
CA GLU A 152 12.51 6.04 -7.05
C GLU A 152 13.24 4.71 -7.28
N VAL A 153 12.87 3.99 -8.34
CA VAL A 153 13.56 2.75 -8.76
C VAL A 153 15.04 2.99 -9.02
N LYS A 154 15.40 4.16 -9.58
CA LYS A 154 16.81 4.52 -9.84
C LYS A 154 17.63 4.61 -8.55
N SER A 155 17.05 5.11 -7.48
CA SER A 155 17.69 5.17 -6.15
C SER A 155 17.90 3.77 -5.59
N ILE A 156 16.94 2.86 -5.73
CA ILE A 156 17.06 1.46 -5.32
C ILE A 156 18.24 0.79 -6.05
N ILE A 157 18.27 0.90 -7.38
CA ILE A 157 19.36 0.31 -8.20
C ILE A 157 20.72 0.88 -7.79
N ARG A 158 20.79 2.20 -7.54
CA ARG A 158 22.01 2.88 -7.12
C ARG A 158 22.52 2.39 -5.76
N ILE A 159 21.62 2.22 -4.78
CA ILE A 159 21.97 1.70 -3.44
C ILE A 159 22.50 0.27 -3.56
N ILE A 160 21.86 -0.59 -4.33
CA ILE A 160 22.30 -1.96 -4.58
C ILE A 160 23.71 -1.98 -5.17
N GLY A 161 23.92 -1.21 -6.23
CA GLY A 161 25.22 -1.13 -6.92
C GLY A 161 26.34 -0.55 -6.05
N GLN A 162 26.09 0.58 -5.38
CA GLN A 162 27.07 1.24 -4.51
C GLN A 162 27.50 0.40 -3.30
N ASN A 163 26.58 -0.42 -2.79
CA ASN A 163 26.84 -1.28 -1.64
C ASN A 163 27.17 -2.72 -2.05
N SER A 164 27.23 -3.03 -3.35
CA SER A 164 27.48 -4.38 -3.88
C SER A 164 26.63 -5.45 -3.19
N LEU A 165 25.31 -5.16 -3.06
CA LEU A 165 24.38 -6.08 -2.43
C LEU A 165 24.14 -7.29 -3.33
N LYS A 166 24.14 -8.48 -2.73
CA LYS A 166 23.90 -9.75 -3.42
C LYS A 166 22.42 -10.12 -3.38
N PRO A 167 21.95 -11.02 -4.28
CA PRO A 167 20.54 -11.46 -4.29
C PRO A 167 20.06 -12.13 -2.99
N ASP A 168 20.96 -12.66 -2.19
CA ASP A 168 20.68 -13.25 -0.88
C ASP A 168 20.65 -12.21 0.27
N GLU A 169 21.15 -10.99 0.01
CA GLU A 169 21.13 -9.88 0.97
C GLU A 169 19.96 -8.92 0.78
N VAL A 170 19.31 -8.90 -0.39
CA VAL A 170 18.24 -7.97 -0.72
C VAL A 170 17.13 -8.61 -1.54
N THR A 171 15.88 -8.33 -1.17
CA THR A 171 14.70 -8.62 -1.98
C THR A 171 14.07 -7.29 -2.41
N ILE A 172 13.75 -7.15 -3.69
CA ILE A 172 13.03 -6.02 -4.25
C ILE A 172 11.58 -6.45 -4.44
N LEU A 173 10.66 -5.68 -3.88
CA LEU A 173 9.20 -5.87 -3.96
C LEU A 173 8.55 -4.89 -4.92
#